data_4a19035790af055b72dbb40bc1af99b8
#
_entry.id   4a19035790af055b72dbb40bc1af99b8
#
_cell.length_a   1.000
_cell.length_b   1.000
_cell.length_c   1.000
_cell.angle_alpha   90.00
_cell.angle_beta   90.00
_cell.angle_gamma   90.00
#
_symmetry.space_group_name_H-M   'P 1'
#
loop_
_entity.id
_entity.type
_entity.pdbx_description
1 polymer ?
#
loop_
_entity_poly.entity_id
_entity_poly.type
_entity_poly.pdbx_seq_one_letter_code
_entity_poly.pdbx_strand_id
1 'polypeptide(L)'
;MTRKRVGSVCVLIVVLLGGAYVLSTPHEPGNIQAKLSVLQVLGGATDGYARALEPRKFSFPQDHGPHPAYRTEWWYYTGNLETHSGRHFGFQLTFFRSALAPQVAARDSAWGARHVYMAHFAVTDVENNRLYAFERFSRAALGL
;
A
#
# COMPACT_ATOMS: atom_id res chain seq x y z
N MET A 1 -55.77 33.14 6.36
CA MET A 1 -54.43 32.90 5.79
C MET A 1 -54.64 32.45 4.35
N THR A 2 -54.09 33.24 3.38
CA THR A 2 -54.37 33.00 1.95
C THR A 2 -53.57 31.78 1.44
N ARG A 3 -54.21 30.97 0.59
CA ARG A 3 -53.63 29.75 -0.03
C ARG A 3 -52.20 29.90 -0.54
N LYS A 4 -51.82 31.10 -1.01
CA LYS A 4 -50.45 31.42 -1.47
C LYS A 4 -49.41 31.39 -0.34
N ARG A 5 -49.73 31.80 0.90
CA ARG A 5 -48.83 31.76 2.03
C ARG A 5 -48.53 30.36 2.52
N VAL A 6 -49.52 29.45 2.46
CA VAL A 6 -49.36 28.04 2.83
C VAL A 6 -48.45 27.33 1.84
N GLY A 7 -48.59 27.55 0.54
CA GLY A 7 -47.70 27.01 -0.47
C GLY A 7 -46.27 27.42 -0.30
N SER A 8 -45.99 28.71 -0.02
CA SER A 8 -44.64 29.19 0.21
C SER A 8 -43.99 28.59 1.46
N VAL A 9 -44.75 28.40 2.53
CA VAL A 9 -44.21 27.74 3.75
C VAL A 9 -43.89 26.28 3.51
N CYS A 10 -44.74 25.56 2.77
CA CYS A 10 -44.46 24.16 2.42
C CYS A 10 -43.18 24.02 1.57
N VAL A 11 -42.98 24.87 0.59
CA VAL A 11 -41.75 24.87 -0.25
C VAL A 11 -40.53 25.14 0.61
N LEU A 12 -40.59 26.12 1.52
CA LEU A 12 -39.48 26.45 2.40
C LEU A 12 -39.10 25.27 3.32
N ILE A 13 -40.08 24.57 3.87
CA ILE A 13 -39.89 23.36 4.71
C ILE A 13 -39.22 22.24 3.91
N VAL A 14 -39.66 22.01 2.67
CA VAL A 14 -39.05 20.96 1.81
C VAL A 14 -37.60 21.30 1.47
N VAL A 15 -37.28 22.55 1.19
CA VAL A 15 -35.91 23.00 0.93
C VAL A 15 -35.03 22.88 2.18
N LEU A 16 -35.54 23.24 3.35
CA LEU A 16 -34.81 23.11 4.61
C LEU A 16 -34.59 21.65 5.00
N LEU A 17 -35.59 20.79 4.84
CA LEU A 17 -35.46 19.35 5.10
C LEU A 17 -34.52 18.67 4.09
N GLY A 18 -34.59 19.04 2.82
CA GLY A 18 -33.67 18.57 1.79
C GLY A 18 -32.23 19.02 2.06
N GLY A 19 -32.03 20.28 2.43
CA GLY A 19 -30.73 20.79 2.83
C GLY A 19 -30.17 20.11 4.08
N ALA A 20 -31.00 19.90 5.11
CA ALA A 20 -30.59 19.19 6.31
C ALA A 20 -30.25 17.71 6.01
N TYR A 21 -30.99 17.07 5.12
CA TYR A 21 -30.69 15.70 4.69
C TYR A 21 -29.35 15.60 3.97
N VAL A 22 -29.05 16.52 3.05
CA VAL A 22 -27.75 16.56 2.33
C VAL A 22 -26.59 16.84 3.28
N LEU A 23 -26.80 17.70 4.29
CA LEU A 23 -25.76 18.01 5.29
C LEU A 23 -25.60 16.91 6.35
N SER A 24 -26.62 16.09 6.59
CA SER A 24 -26.56 14.99 7.55
C SER A 24 -26.18 13.66 6.94
N THR A 25 -26.13 13.53 5.60
CA THR A 25 -25.47 12.37 4.99
C THR A 25 -24.00 12.43 5.35
N PRO A 26 -23.46 11.45 6.10
CA PRO A 26 -22.04 11.39 6.36
C PRO A 26 -21.36 11.35 4.99
N HIS A 27 -20.64 12.42 4.67
CA HIS A 27 -19.69 12.38 3.56
C HIS A 27 -18.63 11.37 4.03
N GLU A 28 -18.79 10.12 3.66
CA GLU A 28 -17.68 9.17 3.73
C GLU A 28 -16.55 9.87 3.00
N PRO A 29 -15.47 10.28 3.69
CA PRO A 29 -14.30 10.74 2.99
C PRO A 29 -13.98 9.59 2.07
N GLY A 30 -14.11 9.83 0.76
CA GLY A 30 -13.80 8.83 -0.25
C GLY A 30 -12.39 8.36 0.06
N ASN A 31 -12.32 7.28 0.80
CA ASN A 31 -11.09 6.60 1.11
C ASN A 31 -10.66 6.05 -0.24
N ILE A 32 -9.95 6.89 -1.01
CA ILE A 32 -9.14 6.47 -2.12
C ILE A 32 -7.99 5.70 -1.47
N GLN A 33 -8.32 4.62 -0.80
CA GLN A 33 -7.41 3.52 -0.65
C GLN A 33 -7.22 3.03 -2.08
N ALA A 34 -6.18 3.57 -2.71
CA ALA A 34 -5.51 2.83 -3.74
C ALA A 34 -5.04 1.52 -3.07
N LYS A 35 -5.95 0.61 -2.86
CA LYS A 35 -5.65 -0.80 -2.66
C LYS A 35 -5.10 -1.26 -4.00
N LEU A 36 -3.87 -0.87 -4.29
CA LEU A 36 -3.04 -1.62 -5.21
C LEU A 36 -2.99 -3.02 -4.59
N SER A 37 -3.89 -3.86 -5.06
CA SER A 37 -3.87 -5.25 -4.66
C SER A 37 -2.44 -5.73 -4.90
N VAL A 38 -1.82 -6.31 -3.89
CA VAL A 38 -0.50 -6.97 -4.01
C VAL A 38 -0.50 -7.85 -5.26
N LEU A 39 -1.62 -8.52 -5.56
CA LEU A 39 -1.84 -9.31 -6.75
C LEU A 39 -1.77 -8.50 -8.06
N GLN A 40 -2.22 -7.25 -8.09
CA GLN A 40 -2.10 -6.39 -9.28
C GLN A 40 -0.66 -5.92 -9.50
N VAL A 41 0.07 -5.61 -8.44
CA VAL A 41 1.49 -5.22 -8.52
C VAL A 41 2.34 -6.43 -8.91
N LEU A 42 2.09 -7.60 -8.35
CA LEU A 42 2.84 -8.83 -8.61
C LEU A 42 2.38 -9.56 -9.89
N GLY A 43 1.13 -9.43 -10.29
CA GLY A 43 0.48 -10.19 -11.37
C GLY A 43 0.59 -9.62 -12.79
N GLY A 44 1.32 -8.52 -13.02
CA GLY A 44 1.43 -7.92 -14.36
C GLY A 44 2.36 -8.73 -15.31
N ALA A 45 2.41 -8.34 -16.59
CA ALA A 45 3.25 -8.96 -17.60
C ALA A 45 4.73 -9.00 -17.19
N THR A 46 5.40 -10.08 -17.48
CA THR A 46 6.83 -10.29 -17.16
C THR A 46 7.74 -10.11 -18.37
N ASP A 47 7.15 -9.75 -19.52
CA ASP A 47 7.89 -9.56 -20.77
C ASP A 47 8.89 -8.39 -20.63
N GLY A 48 10.07 -8.58 -21.17
CA GLY A 48 11.15 -7.61 -21.09
C GLY A 48 11.98 -7.63 -19.78
N TYR A 49 11.66 -8.52 -18.83
CA TYR A 49 12.42 -8.73 -17.60
C TYR A 49 13.22 -10.02 -17.63
N ALA A 50 14.31 -10.05 -16.88
CA ALA A 50 15.08 -11.28 -16.66
C ALA A 50 14.24 -12.30 -15.91
N ARG A 51 14.52 -13.57 -16.17
CA ARG A 51 13.92 -14.73 -15.49
C ARG A 51 15.03 -15.55 -14.85
N ALA A 52 14.83 -15.96 -13.61
CA ALA A 52 15.74 -16.87 -12.90
C ALA A 52 15.43 -18.32 -13.30
N LEU A 53 15.82 -18.73 -14.51
CA LEU A 53 15.55 -20.07 -15.04
C LEU A 53 16.67 -21.08 -14.73
N GLU A 54 17.87 -20.57 -14.43
CA GLU A 54 19.06 -21.38 -14.21
C GLU A 54 19.76 -21.00 -12.92
N PRO A 55 20.49 -21.94 -12.28
CA PRO A 55 21.33 -21.62 -11.16
C PRO A 55 22.40 -20.59 -11.54
N ARG A 56 22.63 -19.61 -10.67
CA ARG A 56 23.70 -18.63 -10.83
C ARG A 56 24.64 -18.63 -9.63
N LYS A 57 25.86 -18.20 -9.85
CA LYS A 57 26.77 -17.90 -8.74
C LYS A 57 26.39 -16.56 -8.11
N PHE A 58 26.40 -16.52 -6.79
CA PHE A 58 26.19 -15.30 -6.03
C PHE A 58 27.53 -14.66 -5.69
N SER A 59 27.57 -13.33 -5.70
CA SER A 59 28.71 -12.52 -5.33
C SER A 59 28.30 -11.56 -4.21
N PHE A 60 28.75 -11.83 -3.00
CA PHE A 60 28.45 -11.00 -1.84
C PHE A 60 29.55 -9.94 -1.61
N PRO A 61 29.20 -8.71 -1.17
CA PRO A 61 27.89 -8.27 -0.71
C PRO A 61 26.93 -7.78 -1.82
N GLN A 62 27.32 -7.77 -3.10
CA GLN A 62 26.55 -7.18 -4.19
C GLN A 62 25.17 -7.80 -4.35
N ASP A 63 25.07 -9.12 -4.22
CA ASP A 63 23.80 -9.85 -4.33
C ASP A 63 22.88 -9.71 -3.12
N HIS A 64 23.26 -8.91 -2.10
CA HIS A 64 22.30 -8.43 -1.09
C HIS A 64 21.52 -7.21 -1.57
N GLY A 65 21.99 -6.55 -2.61
CA GLY A 65 21.35 -5.38 -3.19
C GLY A 65 20.24 -5.72 -4.20
N PRO A 66 19.62 -4.69 -4.78
CA PRO A 66 18.58 -4.86 -5.78
C PRO A 66 19.14 -5.32 -7.13
N HIS A 67 18.38 -6.18 -7.81
CA HIS A 67 18.66 -6.66 -9.16
C HIS A 67 17.64 -6.07 -10.14
N PRO A 68 17.88 -4.89 -10.70
CA PRO A 68 16.87 -4.14 -11.47
C PRO A 68 16.42 -4.83 -12.76
N ALA A 69 17.18 -5.81 -13.25
CA ALA A 69 16.80 -6.63 -14.40
C ALA A 69 15.56 -7.49 -14.13
N TYR A 70 15.29 -7.83 -12.88
CA TYR A 70 14.10 -8.60 -12.51
C TYR A 70 12.93 -7.66 -12.21
N ARG A 71 11.73 -8.10 -12.54
CA ARG A 71 10.52 -7.33 -12.30
C ARG A 71 10.20 -7.20 -10.83
N THR A 72 10.30 -8.30 -10.09
CA THR A 72 9.96 -8.37 -8.66
C THR A 72 11.08 -9.04 -7.90
N GLU A 73 11.41 -8.48 -6.77
CA GLU A 73 12.32 -9.02 -5.78
C GLU A 73 11.75 -8.80 -4.40
N TRP A 74 12.19 -9.62 -3.46
CA TRP A 74 11.88 -9.42 -2.05
C TRP A 74 13.05 -9.83 -1.17
N TRP A 75 13.16 -9.14 -0.07
CA TRP A 75 14.05 -9.47 1.03
C TRP A 75 13.20 -9.71 2.25
N TYR A 76 13.45 -10.76 2.99
CA TYR A 76 12.72 -10.98 4.21
C TYR A 76 13.63 -11.42 5.34
N TYR A 77 13.27 -10.98 6.54
CA TYR A 77 13.92 -11.30 7.77
C TYR A 77 12.86 -11.89 8.70
N THR A 78 13.17 -12.99 9.32
CA THR A 78 12.27 -13.65 10.26
C THR A 78 13.08 -14.21 11.41
N GLY A 79 12.48 -14.27 12.57
CA GLY A 79 13.15 -14.80 13.74
C GLY A 79 12.27 -14.80 14.98
N ASN A 80 12.86 -15.34 16.03
CA ASN A 80 12.29 -15.34 17.35
C ASN A 80 13.10 -14.43 18.26
N LEU A 81 12.39 -13.71 19.13
CA LEU A 81 12.96 -12.82 20.10
C LEU A 81 12.46 -13.22 21.50
N GLU A 82 13.30 -13.05 22.48
CA GLU A 82 12.94 -13.28 23.87
C GLU A 82 13.36 -12.08 24.71
N THR A 83 12.49 -11.66 25.61
CA THR A 83 12.84 -10.62 26.59
C THR A 83 13.68 -11.23 27.71
N HIS A 84 14.35 -10.40 28.50
CA HIS A 84 15.08 -10.86 29.72
C HIS A 84 14.17 -11.56 30.73
N SER A 85 12.86 -11.32 30.70
CA SER A 85 11.87 -12.00 31.53
C SER A 85 11.35 -13.31 30.95
N GLY A 86 11.87 -13.76 29.79
CA GLY A 86 11.47 -15.03 29.15
C GLY A 86 10.26 -14.92 28.22
N ARG A 87 9.74 -13.70 27.99
CA ARG A 87 8.58 -13.51 27.09
C ARG A 87 8.98 -13.65 25.64
N HIS A 88 8.26 -14.47 24.89
CA HIS A 88 8.56 -14.88 23.52
C HIS A 88 7.78 -14.08 22.48
N PHE A 89 8.47 -13.69 21.39
CA PHE A 89 7.89 -13.05 20.20
C PHE A 89 8.45 -13.69 18.93
N GLY A 90 7.58 -13.85 17.93
CA GLY A 90 8.02 -14.08 16.55
C GLY A 90 7.97 -12.77 15.78
N PHE A 91 8.88 -12.56 14.84
CA PHE A 91 8.78 -11.43 13.91
C PHE A 91 9.03 -11.85 12.47
N GLN A 92 8.44 -11.09 11.56
CA GLN A 92 8.68 -11.17 10.12
C GLN A 92 8.70 -9.75 9.55
N LEU A 93 9.75 -9.43 8.80
CA LEU A 93 9.88 -8.20 8.03
C LEU A 93 10.16 -8.55 6.59
N THR A 94 9.33 -8.09 5.67
CA THR A 94 9.48 -8.34 4.25
C THR A 94 9.46 -7.01 3.50
N PHE A 95 10.44 -6.82 2.62
CA PHE A 95 10.46 -5.74 1.65
C PHE A 95 10.24 -6.32 0.27
N PHE A 96 9.30 -5.77 -0.48
CA PHE A 96 9.07 -6.09 -1.88
C PHE A 96 9.47 -4.90 -2.75
N ARG A 97 10.13 -5.17 -3.86
CA ARG A 97 10.38 -4.23 -4.94
C ARG A 97 9.66 -4.73 -6.18
N SER A 98 8.86 -3.89 -6.79
CA SER A 98 8.25 -4.15 -8.10
C SER A 98 8.64 -3.06 -9.09
N ALA A 99 9.19 -3.44 -10.23
CA ALA A 99 9.43 -2.53 -11.33
C ALA A 99 8.12 -2.22 -12.06
N LEU A 100 7.92 -0.95 -12.42
CA LEU A 100 6.71 -0.47 -13.08
C LEU A 100 6.72 -0.71 -14.59
N ALA A 101 7.92 -0.71 -15.19
CA ALA A 101 8.10 -1.00 -16.60
C ALA A 101 9.52 -1.58 -16.83
N PRO A 102 9.70 -2.48 -17.82
CA PRO A 102 11.01 -3.07 -18.13
C PRO A 102 12.01 -2.04 -18.69
N GLN A 103 11.52 -1.10 -19.46
CA GLN A 103 12.28 0.03 -19.98
C GLN A 103 11.56 1.32 -19.56
N VAL A 104 12.24 2.12 -18.78
CA VAL A 104 11.70 3.41 -18.37
C VAL A 104 12.23 4.46 -19.32
N ALA A 105 11.32 5.03 -20.13
CA ALA A 105 11.63 6.24 -20.87
C ALA A 105 12.17 7.29 -19.90
N ALA A 106 13.22 8.01 -20.31
CA ALA A 106 13.74 9.12 -19.52
C ALA A 106 12.58 10.06 -19.18
N ARG A 107 12.33 10.27 -17.91
CA ARG A 107 11.32 11.19 -17.42
C ARG A 107 12.04 12.36 -16.77
N ASP A 108 11.73 13.56 -17.22
CA ASP A 108 12.30 14.80 -16.67
C ASP A 108 11.78 15.13 -15.27
N SER A 109 10.75 14.42 -14.82
CA SER A 109 10.14 14.65 -13.52
C SER A 109 10.89 13.91 -12.41
N ALA A 110 11.34 14.63 -11.40
CA ALA A 110 11.91 14.08 -10.17
C ALA A 110 10.93 13.16 -9.41
N TRP A 111 9.64 13.26 -9.67
CA TRP A 111 8.58 12.39 -9.15
C TRP A 111 8.39 11.10 -9.94
N GLY A 112 9.12 10.93 -11.05
CA GLY A 112 9.08 9.73 -11.88
C GLY A 112 9.60 8.52 -11.11
N ALA A 113 8.71 7.61 -10.72
CA ALA A 113 9.08 6.38 -10.05
C ALA A 113 9.35 5.27 -11.08
N ARG A 114 10.45 4.53 -10.90
CA ARG A 114 10.77 3.31 -11.67
C ARG A 114 10.33 2.05 -10.93
N HIS A 115 10.26 2.13 -9.62
CA HIS A 115 9.95 1.03 -8.74
C HIS A 115 8.95 1.47 -7.67
N VAL A 116 8.16 0.51 -7.21
CA VAL A 116 7.34 0.63 -6.02
C VAL A 116 7.90 -0.35 -5.00
N TYR A 117 8.04 0.12 -3.77
CA TYR A 117 8.41 -0.69 -2.63
C TYR A 117 7.21 -0.85 -1.71
N MET A 118 7.11 -2.03 -1.14
CA MET A 118 6.15 -2.36 -0.11
C MET A 118 6.89 -3.04 1.03
N ALA A 119 6.58 -2.66 2.26
CA ALA A 119 7.12 -3.31 3.44
C ALA A 119 5.98 -3.87 4.28
N HIS A 120 6.11 -5.11 4.70
CA HIS A 120 5.24 -5.75 5.68
C HIS A 120 6.07 -6.07 6.91
N PHE A 121 5.57 -5.69 8.07
CA PHE A 121 6.15 -6.03 9.35
C PHE A 121 5.09 -6.66 10.24
N ALA A 122 5.36 -7.84 10.74
CA ALA A 122 4.48 -8.55 11.65
C ALA A 122 5.24 -9.00 12.89
N VAL A 123 4.59 -8.88 14.04
CA VAL A 123 5.07 -9.38 15.33
C VAL A 123 3.98 -10.22 15.97
N THR A 124 4.34 -11.44 16.35
CA THR A 124 3.48 -12.34 17.13
C THR A 124 3.91 -12.31 18.57
N ASP A 125 3.03 -11.89 19.45
CA ASP A 125 3.17 -12.02 20.90
C ASP A 125 2.61 -13.39 21.29
N VAL A 126 3.51 -14.32 21.59
CA VAL A 126 3.15 -15.72 21.82
C VAL A 126 2.31 -15.89 23.08
N GLU A 127 2.68 -15.22 24.18
CA GLU A 127 1.98 -15.32 25.45
C GLU A 127 0.54 -14.82 25.39
N ASN A 128 0.34 -13.69 24.70
CA ASN A 128 -0.99 -13.07 24.59
C ASN A 128 -1.77 -13.55 23.37
N ASN A 129 -1.21 -14.46 22.58
CA ASN A 129 -1.80 -14.94 21.31
C ASN A 129 -2.26 -13.77 20.42
N ARG A 130 -1.39 -12.75 20.25
CA ARG A 130 -1.71 -11.54 19.49
C ARG A 130 -0.75 -11.36 18.33
N LEU A 131 -1.33 -10.99 17.18
CA LEU A 131 -0.59 -10.59 15.99
C LEU A 131 -0.72 -9.07 15.82
N TYR A 132 0.41 -8.42 15.59
CA TYR A 132 0.50 -7.03 15.18
C TYR A 132 1.07 -7.00 13.77
N ALA A 133 0.36 -6.39 12.83
CA ALA A 133 0.78 -6.29 11.44
C ALA A 133 0.75 -4.84 10.97
N PHE A 134 1.77 -4.46 10.22
CA PHE A 134 1.96 -3.12 9.68
C PHE A 134 2.36 -3.22 8.22
N GLU A 135 1.89 -2.26 7.43
CA GLU A 135 2.19 -2.17 6.00
C GLU A 135 2.59 -0.75 5.63
N ARG A 136 3.56 -0.62 4.74
CA ARG A 136 4.01 0.64 4.16
C ARG A 136 4.27 0.50 2.68
N PHE A 137 3.90 1.54 1.93
CA PHE A 137 4.23 1.68 0.52
C PHE A 137 5.11 2.90 0.30
N SER A 138 6.06 2.78 -0.62
CA SER A 138 6.89 3.87 -1.06
C SER A 138 7.15 3.77 -2.57
N ARG A 139 7.31 4.91 -3.22
CA ARG A 139 7.81 4.99 -4.59
C ARG A 139 9.30 5.34 -4.54
N ALA A 140 10.10 4.68 -5.37
CA ALA A 140 11.48 5.08 -5.58
C ALA A 140 11.55 6.37 -6.41
N ALA A 141 11.32 7.50 -5.78
CA ALA A 141 11.38 8.84 -6.36
C ALA A 141 12.17 9.76 -5.43
N LEU A 142 12.70 10.87 -5.93
CA LEU A 142 13.44 11.87 -5.15
C LEU A 142 14.69 11.34 -4.43
N GLY A 143 15.26 10.23 -4.88
CA GLY A 143 16.42 9.60 -4.22
C GLY A 143 16.10 8.81 -2.95
N LEU A 144 14.83 8.52 -2.72
CA LEU A 144 14.35 7.68 -1.62
C LEU A 144 14.32 6.20 -2.04
#